data_91a4e59d432ae1a48e4c976e4364023f
#
_entry.id   91a4e59d432ae1a48e4c976e4364023f
#
_cell.length_a   1.000
_cell.length_b   1.000
_cell.length_c   1.000
_cell.angle_alpha   90.00
_cell.angle_beta   90.00
_cell.angle_gamma   90.00
#
_symmetry.space_group_name_H-M   'P 1'
#
loop_
_entity.id
_entity.type
_entity.pdbx_description
1 polymer ?
#
loop_
_entity_poly.entity_id
_entity_poly.type
_entity_poly.pdbx_seq_one_letter_code
_entity_poly.pdbx_strand_id
1 'polypeptide(L)'
;MKQALLVVSFGTSVPRARQDIEAVERVLAAGAPERAFCRAYTSPTIRRILAERGEPVPGLPEALEALAAAGVEDVAVQPTHLLYGFEYDKLKADAAAFAGRFARLALGRPLAADSESLRALAACMVRRFGQPEGGALVLLGHGTEHFANMVYPAMQTALRLAGGRRAYMGTVEGWPGFDEVLAQLKEDGCGQALLVPFMLVAGDHALNDMAGDGPKSWKSRLEAAGVGVRCRMRGLGALPEVQALYGARLREIV
;
A
#
# COMPACT_ATOMS: atom_id res chain seq x y z
N MET A 1 -0.68 -20.05 -26.26
CA MET A 1 -1.47 -19.81 -25.03
C MET A 1 -1.59 -18.31 -24.82
N LYS A 2 -2.81 -17.76 -24.79
CA LYS A 2 -3.01 -16.33 -24.49
C LYS A 2 -2.77 -16.09 -23.01
N GLN A 3 -1.96 -15.08 -22.67
CA GLN A 3 -1.57 -14.79 -21.31
C GLN A 3 -1.96 -13.36 -20.92
N ALA A 4 -2.34 -13.15 -19.66
CA ALA A 4 -2.65 -11.85 -19.10
C ALA A 4 -1.94 -11.62 -17.76
N LEU A 5 -1.60 -10.35 -17.51
CA LEU A 5 -1.23 -9.81 -16.20
C LEU A 5 -2.38 -8.94 -15.71
N LEU A 6 -3.05 -9.35 -14.66
CA LEU A 6 -4.12 -8.61 -14.02
C LEU A 6 -3.60 -7.98 -12.73
N VAL A 7 -3.35 -6.66 -12.74
CA VAL A 7 -2.92 -5.92 -11.56
C VAL A 7 -4.15 -5.46 -10.77
N VAL A 8 -4.21 -5.82 -9.49
CA VAL A 8 -5.37 -5.55 -8.63
C VAL A 8 -4.97 -4.62 -7.49
N SER A 9 -5.57 -3.44 -7.46
CA SER A 9 -5.36 -2.42 -6.43
C SER A 9 -6.65 -2.16 -5.63
N PHE A 10 -6.55 -1.61 -4.43
CA PHE A 10 -7.72 -1.05 -3.74
C PHE A 10 -8.37 0.05 -4.60
N GLY A 11 -7.55 0.85 -5.25
CA GLY A 11 -7.94 1.97 -6.08
C GLY A 11 -7.89 3.29 -5.33
N THR A 12 -8.09 4.36 -6.07
CA THR A 12 -8.23 5.72 -5.54
C THR A 12 -9.07 6.58 -6.47
N SER A 13 -9.90 7.45 -5.92
CA SER A 13 -10.65 8.47 -6.66
C SER A 13 -9.91 9.81 -6.76
N VAL A 14 -8.73 9.92 -6.12
CA VAL A 14 -7.87 11.10 -6.13
C VAL A 14 -6.92 11.03 -7.33
N PRO A 15 -7.05 11.89 -8.36
CA PRO A 15 -6.28 11.76 -9.61
C PRO A 15 -4.76 11.79 -9.39
N ARG A 16 -4.27 12.66 -8.51
CA ARG A 16 -2.84 12.77 -8.19
C ARG A 16 -2.30 11.48 -7.53
N ALA A 17 -3.09 10.88 -6.66
CA ALA A 17 -2.70 9.65 -5.96
C ALA A 17 -2.71 8.42 -6.89
N ARG A 18 -3.53 8.43 -7.98
CA ARG A 18 -3.56 7.37 -8.99
C ARG A 18 -2.20 7.18 -9.66
N GLN A 19 -1.41 8.25 -9.80
CA GLN A 19 -0.06 8.19 -10.39
C GLN A 19 0.85 7.20 -9.65
N ASP A 20 0.65 7.02 -8.35
CA ASP A 20 1.43 6.07 -7.54
C ASP A 20 1.06 4.61 -7.89
N ILE A 21 -0.24 4.32 -8.15
CA ILE A 21 -0.70 3.01 -8.66
C ILE A 21 -0.12 2.77 -10.06
N GLU A 22 -0.28 3.73 -10.95
CA GLU A 22 0.18 3.63 -12.35
C GLU A 22 1.70 3.47 -12.47
N ALA A 23 2.46 4.03 -11.53
CA ALA A 23 3.91 3.84 -11.49
C ALA A 23 4.28 2.37 -11.18
N VAL A 24 3.57 1.73 -10.25
CA VAL A 24 3.72 0.30 -9.96
C VAL A 24 3.27 -0.53 -11.15
N GLU A 25 2.10 -0.23 -11.74
CA GLU A 25 1.56 -0.93 -12.90
C GLU A 25 2.51 -0.93 -14.10
N ARG A 26 3.16 0.22 -14.39
CA ARG A 26 4.17 0.30 -15.45
C ARG A 26 5.35 -0.64 -15.22
N VAL A 27 5.84 -0.74 -13.99
CA VAL A 27 6.95 -1.66 -13.66
C VAL A 27 6.51 -3.11 -13.77
N LEU A 28 5.30 -3.44 -13.33
CA LEU A 28 4.74 -4.79 -13.45
C LEU A 28 4.52 -5.18 -14.91
N ALA A 29 3.93 -4.28 -15.72
CA ALA A 29 3.73 -4.52 -17.15
C ALA A 29 5.06 -4.71 -17.90
N ALA A 30 6.08 -3.90 -17.57
CA ALA A 30 7.42 -4.05 -18.15
C ALA A 30 8.12 -5.35 -17.68
N GLY A 31 7.74 -5.89 -16.52
CA GLY A 31 8.27 -7.16 -15.99
C GLY A 31 7.64 -8.42 -16.61
N ALA A 32 6.55 -8.28 -17.38
CA ALA A 32 5.88 -9.38 -18.09
C ALA A 32 5.33 -8.88 -19.46
N PRO A 33 6.21 -8.46 -20.38
CA PRO A 33 5.80 -7.80 -21.63
C PRO A 33 5.03 -8.71 -22.60
N GLU A 34 5.13 -10.02 -22.44
CA GLU A 34 4.40 -11.04 -23.22
C GLU A 34 2.93 -11.20 -22.78
N ARG A 35 2.53 -10.65 -21.61
CA ARG A 35 1.20 -10.75 -21.04
C ARG A 35 0.37 -9.51 -21.36
N ALA A 36 -0.87 -9.70 -21.77
CA ALA A 36 -1.81 -8.60 -21.93
C ALA A 36 -2.07 -7.93 -20.56
N PHE A 37 -1.75 -6.65 -20.44
CA PHE A 37 -1.95 -5.91 -19.20
C PHE A 37 -3.44 -5.60 -18.99
N CYS A 38 -3.94 -5.90 -17.78
CA CYS A 38 -5.27 -5.55 -17.31
C CYS A 38 -5.20 -4.98 -15.89
N ARG A 39 -6.18 -4.14 -15.55
CA ARG A 39 -6.32 -3.50 -14.23
C ARG A 39 -7.66 -3.84 -13.62
N ALA A 40 -7.70 -4.01 -12.28
CA ALA A 40 -8.94 -4.10 -11.51
C ALA A 40 -8.79 -3.36 -10.16
N TYR A 41 -9.93 -2.90 -9.60
CA TYR A 41 -9.97 -2.29 -8.27
C TYR A 41 -10.90 -3.07 -7.33
N THR A 42 -10.48 -3.23 -6.06
CA THR A 42 -11.27 -3.98 -5.08
C THR A 42 -12.35 -3.12 -4.42
N SER A 43 -12.12 -1.80 -4.24
CA SER A 43 -13.06 -0.91 -3.55
C SER A 43 -14.32 -0.62 -4.39
N PRO A 44 -15.53 -1.09 -3.97
CA PRO A 44 -16.77 -0.78 -4.69
C PRO A 44 -17.06 0.73 -4.73
N THR A 45 -16.75 1.44 -3.64
CA THR A 45 -16.95 2.90 -3.55
C THR A 45 -16.11 3.65 -4.58
N ILE A 46 -14.81 3.31 -4.68
CA ILE A 46 -13.91 3.94 -5.66
C ILE A 46 -14.36 3.62 -7.09
N ARG A 47 -14.73 2.36 -7.36
CA ARG A 47 -15.24 1.93 -8.67
C ARG A 47 -16.49 2.71 -9.07
N ARG A 48 -17.44 2.90 -8.14
CA ARG A 48 -18.64 3.70 -8.37
C ARG A 48 -18.31 5.16 -8.70
N ILE A 49 -17.47 5.81 -7.89
CA ILE A 49 -17.04 7.21 -8.12
C ILE A 49 -16.38 7.36 -9.49
N LEU A 50 -15.52 6.42 -9.88
CA LEU A 50 -14.83 6.46 -11.18
C LEU A 50 -15.82 6.23 -12.33
N ALA A 51 -16.77 5.32 -12.19
CA ALA A 51 -17.81 5.09 -13.20
C ALA A 51 -18.69 6.34 -13.41
N GLU A 52 -19.08 7.04 -12.34
CA GLU A 52 -19.81 8.31 -12.39
C GLU A 52 -19.01 9.41 -13.12
N ARG A 53 -17.68 9.33 -13.14
CA ARG A 53 -16.79 10.25 -13.87
C ARG A 53 -16.49 9.80 -15.32
N GLY A 54 -17.11 8.70 -15.78
CA GLY A 54 -16.83 8.15 -17.11
C GLY A 54 -15.52 7.37 -17.23
N GLU A 55 -14.91 6.98 -16.12
CA GLU A 55 -13.64 6.23 -16.04
C GLU A 55 -13.85 4.86 -15.36
N PRO A 56 -14.72 3.97 -15.87
CA PRO A 56 -15.05 2.73 -15.20
C PRO A 56 -13.81 1.81 -15.10
N VAL A 57 -13.58 1.25 -13.91
CA VAL A 57 -12.57 0.22 -13.65
C VAL A 57 -13.29 -1.01 -13.11
N PRO A 58 -13.08 -2.22 -13.70
CA PRO A 58 -13.73 -3.43 -13.24
C PRO A 58 -13.22 -3.85 -11.86
N GLY A 59 -14.00 -4.67 -11.15
CA GLY A 59 -13.52 -5.47 -10.04
C GLY A 59 -12.82 -6.73 -10.51
N LEU A 60 -12.27 -7.51 -9.56
CA LEU A 60 -11.57 -8.75 -9.91
C LEU A 60 -12.49 -9.77 -10.62
N PRO A 61 -13.72 -10.07 -10.14
CA PRO A 61 -14.59 -11.02 -10.82
C PRO A 61 -14.93 -10.61 -12.24
N GLU A 62 -15.28 -9.33 -12.47
CA GLU A 62 -15.63 -8.82 -13.80
C GLU A 62 -14.44 -8.87 -14.76
N ALA A 63 -13.23 -8.56 -14.26
CA ALA A 63 -12.01 -8.63 -15.06
C ALA A 63 -11.68 -10.09 -15.44
N LEU A 64 -11.80 -11.04 -14.50
CA LEU A 64 -11.56 -12.45 -14.78
C LEU A 64 -12.60 -13.04 -15.75
N GLU A 65 -13.87 -12.66 -15.63
CA GLU A 65 -14.92 -13.07 -16.58
C GLU A 65 -14.60 -12.58 -18.01
N ALA A 66 -14.19 -11.31 -18.13
CA ALA A 66 -13.81 -10.73 -19.43
C ALA A 66 -12.59 -11.44 -20.04
N LEU A 67 -11.58 -11.78 -19.23
CA LEU A 67 -10.39 -12.51 -19.67
C LEU A 67 -10.75 -13.94 -20.13
N ALA A 68 -11.61 -14.64 -19.40
CA ALA A 68 -12.08 -15.97 -19.78
C ALA A 68 -12.88 -15.92 -21.10
N ALA A 69 -13.79 -14.94 -21.27
CA ALA A 69 -14.53 -14.72 -22.50
C ALA A 69 -13.63 -14.37 -23.71
N ALA A 70 -12.50 -13.72 -23.48
CA ALA A 70 -11.49 -13.40 -24.48
C ALA A 70 -10.58 -14.60 -24.85
N GLY A 71 -10.78 -15.77 -24.20
CA GLY A 71 -10.00 -16.98 -24.42
C GLY A 71 -8.56 -16.89 -23.88
N VAL A 72 -8.35 -16.12 -22.79
CA VAL A 72 -7.10 -16.14 -22.03
C VAL A 72 -7.02 -17.44 -21.27
N GLU A 73 -5.86 -18.09 -21.28
CA GLU A 73 -5.63 -19.40 -20.68
C GLU A 73 -4.74 -19.33 -19.43
N ASP A 74 -3.81 -18.37 -19.37
CA ASP A 74 -2.88 -18.16 -18.24
C ASP A 74 -3.01 -16.74 -17.71
N VAL A 75 -3.43 -16.60 -16.46
CA VAL A 75 -3.61 -15.31 -15.78
C VAL A 75 -2.71 -15.23 -14.55
N ALA A 76 -1.82 -14.24 -14.53
CA ALA A 76 -1.08 -13.82 -13.34
C ALA A 76 -1.83 -12.64 -12.69
N VAL A 77 -2.36 -12.84 -11.49
CA VAL A 77 -3.04 -11.81 -10.70
C VAL A 77 -2.06 -11.25 -9.68
N GLN A 78 -1.58 -10.00 -9.89
CA GLN A 78 -0.66 -9.36 -8.96
C GLN A 78 -1.38 -8.28 -8.14
N PRO A 79 -1.60 -8.50 -6.83
CA PRO A 79 -2.14 -7.48 -5.95
C PRO A 79 -1.11 -6.41 -5.63
N THR A 80 -1.57 -5.16 -5.49
CA THR A 80 -0.77 -4.05 -4.96
C THR A 80 -1.03 -3.79 -3.47
N HIS A 81 -1.75 -4.68 -2.82
CA HIS A 81 -2.01 -4.65 -1.39
C HIS A 81 -0.71 -4.76 -0.58
N LEU A 82 -0.64 -4.09 0.57
CA LEU A 82 0.53 -4.16 1.45
C LEU A 82 0.52 -5.41 2.33
N LEU A 83 -0.65 -5.85 2.78
CA LEU A 83 -0.84 -6.84 3.84
C LEU A 83 -1.77 -7.97 3.41
N TYR A 84 -1.71 -9.10 4.12
CA TYR A 84 -2.71 -10.16 4.12
C TYR A 84 -3.94 -9.77 4.97
N GLY A 85 -4.61 -8.65 4.63
CA GLY A 85 -5.81 -8.17 5.33
C GLY A 85 -7.10 -8.63 4.66
N PHE A 86 -8.26 -8.14 5.16
CA PHE A 86 -9.60 -8.48 4.64
C PHE A 86 -9.74 -8.32 3.13
N GLU A 87 -9.14 -7.26 2.55
CA GLU A 87 -9.16 -7.03 1.10
C GLU A 87 -8.41 -8.13 0.34
N TYR A 88 -7.27 -8.61 0.86
CA TYR A 88 -6.54 -9.70 0.25
C TYR A 88 -7.27 -11.04 0.41
N ASP A 89 -7.90 -11.29 1.56
CA ASP A 89 -8.71 -12.51 1.76
C ASP A 89 -9.88 -12.57 0.80
N LYS A 90 -10.58 -11.44 0.60
CA LYS A 90 -11.64 -11.33 -0.39
C LYS A 90 -11.10 -11.59 -1.80
N LEU A 91 -9.98 -10.97 -2.16
CA LEU A 91 -9.33 -11.17 -3.47
C LEU A 91 -8.95 -12.64 -3.68
N LYS A 92 -8.43 -13.32 -2.66
CA LYS A 92 -8.10 -14.75 -2.69
C LYS A 92 -9.35 -15.61 -2.92
N ALA A 93 -10.45 -15.31 -2.23
CA ALA A 93 -11.72 -16.01 -2.40
C ALA A 93 -12.30 -15.80 -3.80
N ASP A 94 -12.33 -14.55 -4.28
CA ASP A 94 -12.79 -14.19 -5.62
C ASP A 94 -11.96 -14.93 -6.70
N ALA A 95 -10.61 -14.92 -6.59
CA ALA A 95 -9.74 -15.63 -7.54
C ALA A 95 -9.96 -17.14 -7.51
N ALA A 96 -10.14 -17.76 -6.34
CA ALA A 96 -10.39 -19.18 -6.20
C ALA A 96 -11.66 -19.64 -6.91
N ALA A 97 -12.71 -18.79 -6.94
CA ALA A 97 -13.95 -19.09 -7.66
C ALA A 97 -13.76 -19.22 -9.19
N PHE A 98 -12.67 -18.69 -9.73
CA PHE A 98 -12.34 -18.74 -11.16
C PHE A 98 -11.24 -19.76 -11.50
N ALA A 99 -10.68 -20.48 -10.53
CA ALA A 99 -9.53 -21.37 -10.76
C ALA A 99 -9.76 -22.40 -11.88
N GLY A 100 -10.98 -22.90 -12.04
CA GLY A 100 -11.35 -23.86 -13.10
C GLY A 100 -11.64 -23.24 -14.47
N ARG A 101 -11.58 -21.91 -14.61
CA ARG A 101 -11.88 -21.20 -15.85
C ARG A 101 -10.63 -20.96 -16.73
N PHE A 102 -9.44 -21.19 -16.19
CA PHE A 102 -8.16 -20.96 -16.83
C PHE A 102 -7.29 -22.22 -16.73
N ALA A 103 -6.38 -22.43 -17.67
CA ALA A 103 -5.38 -23.50 -17.56
C ALA A 103 -4.41 -23.20 -16.40
N ARG A 104 -4.13 -21.89 -16.16
CA ARG A 104 -3.37 -21.42 -15.00
C ARG A 104 -3.95 -20.09 -14.51
N LEU A 105 -4.22 -19.99 -13.21
CA LEU A 105 -4.55 -18.76 -12.51
C LEU A 105 -3.64 -18.67 -11.27
N ALA A 106 -2.65 -17.79 -11.33
CA ALA A 106 -1.68 -17.60 -10.25
C ALA A 106 -1.96 -16.30 -9.53
N LEU A 107 -2.09 -16.35 -8.20
CA LEU A 107 -2.30 -15.19 -7.34
C LEU A 107 -1.00 -14.82 -6.62
N GLY A 108 -0.50 -13.61 -6.84
CA GLY A 108 0.66 -13.06 -6.18
C GLY A 108 0.41 -12.69 -4.73
N ARG A 109 1.50 -12.57 -3.98
CA ARG A 109 1.50 -12.18 -2.57
C ARG A 109 1.46 -10.64 -2.43
N PRO A 110 0.95 -10.10 -1.29
CA PRO A 110 1.05 -8.67 -1.00
C PRO A 110 2.50 -8.23 -0.77
N LEU A 111 2.73 -6.93 -0.69
CA LEU A 111 4.08 -6.35 -0.61
C LEU A 111 4.83 -6.80 0.66
N ALA A 112 4.24 -6.65 1.84
CA ALA A 112 4.81 -7.03 3.13
C ALA A 112 4.38 -8.46 3.52
N ALA A 113 4.57 -9.42 2.61
CA ALA A 113 4.12 -10.81 2.78
C ALA A 113 5.00 -11.64 3.72
N ASP A 114 6.23 -11.21 3.97
CA ASP A 114 7.23 -11.94 4.76
C ASP A 114 8.23 -10.98 5.43
N SER A 115 9.06 -11.53 6.31
CA SER A 115 10.05 -10.76 7.06
C SER A 115 11.16 -10.15 6.18
N GLU A 116 11.46 -10.74 5.04
CA GLU A 116 12.47 -10.24 4.11
C GLU A 116 11.98 -8.95 3.44
N SER A 117 10.79 -8.97 2.86
CA SER A 117 10.18 -7.78 2.26
C SER A 117 9.92 -6.68 3.30
N LEU A 118 9.52 -7.05 4.52
CA LEU A 118 9.32 -6.07 5.59
C LEU A 118 10.63 -5.37 5.97
N ARG A 119 11.75 -6.11 6.08
CA ARG A 119 13.07 -5.53 6.32
C ARG A 119 13.54 -4.66 5.16
N ALA A 120 13.31 -5.08 3.91
CA ALA A 120 13.64 -4.30 2.73
C ALA A 120 12.87 -2.97 2.69
N LEU A 121 11.57 -3.00 3.02
CA LEU A 121 10.74 -1.80 3.16
C LEU A 121 11.26 -0.87 4.26
N ALA A 122 11.57 -1.40 5.44
CA ALA A 122 12.10 -0.62 6.56
C ALA A 122 13.42 0.07 6.19
N ALA A 123 14.35 -0.67 5.58
CA ALA A 123 15.61 -0.12 5.11
C ALA A 123 15.41 0.96 4.03
N CYS A 124 14.44 0.77 3.13
CA CYS A 124 14.06 1.78 2.13
C CYS A 124 13.56 3.05 2.82
N MET A 125 12.63 2.94 3.76
CA MET A 125 12.07 4.10 4.48
C MET A 125 13.13 4.88 5.24
N VAL A 126 14.02 4.20 5.96
CA VAL A 126 15.11 4.82 6.72
C VAL A 126 16.09 5.54 5.78
N ARG A 127 16.51 4.89 4.68
CA ARG A 127 17.40 5.54 3.69
C ARG A 127 16.78 6.74 3.00
N ARG A 128 15.50 6.63 2.65
CA ARG A 128 14.81 7.62 1.80
C ARG A 128 14.42 8.87 2.55
N PHE A 129 13.96 8.71 3.77
CA PHE A 129 13.42 9.82 4.55
C PHE A 129 14.36 10.29 5.66
N GLY A 130 15.36 9.48 5.99
CA GLY A 130 16.35 9.82 6.99
C GLY A 130 15.75 10.07 8.37
N GLN A 131 16.60 10.58 9.27
CA GLN A 131 16.13 11.19 10.50
C GLN A 131 16.36 12.71 10.33
N PRO A 132 15.30 13.54 10.35
CA PRO A 132 15.50 14.97 10.42
C PRO A 132 16.40 15.29 11.62
N GLU A 133 17.36 16.19 11.48
CA GLU A 133 18.19 16.61 12.60
C GLU A 133 17.28 17.03 13.78
N GLY A 134 17.43 16.38 14.93
CA GLY A 134 16.60 16.59 16.12
C GLY A 134 15.14 16.15 16.02
N GLY A 135 14.73 15.51 14.91
CA GLY A 135 13.35 15.12 14.63
C GLY A 135 13.14 13.62 14.51
N ALA A 136 11.91 13.26 14.23
CA ALA A 136 11.43 11.90 14.07
C ALA A 136 10.88 11.65 12.67
N LEU A 137 11.03 10.41 12.16
CA LEU A 137 10.24 9.89 11.05
C LEU A 137 9.04 9.16 11.63
N VAL A 138 7.83 9.54 11.23
CA VAL A 138 6.60 8.82 11.59
C VAL A 138 5.96 8.29 10.32
N LEU A 139 5.97 6.97 10.15
CA LEU A 139 5.25 6.29 9.10
C LEU A 139 3.82 6.05 9.56
N LEU A 140 2.84 6.39 8.73
CA LEU A 140 1.43 6.23 9.04
C LEU A 140 0.76 5.23 8.09
N GLY A 141 0.41 4.05 8.61
CA GLY A 141 -0.40 3.06 7.92
C GLY A 141 -1.90 3.29 8.10
N HIS A 142 -2.71 2.59 7.31
CA HIS A 142 -4.16 2.62 7.50
C HIS A 142 -4.56 2.00 8.85
N GLY A 143 -4.01 0.84 9.16
CA GLY A 143 -4.49 0.00 10.26
C GLY A 143 -5.60 -0.94 9.81
N THR A 144 -5.92 -1.92 10.63
CA THR A 144 -7.01 -2.86 10.38
C THR A 144 -7.33 -3.66 11.64
N GLU A 145 -8.58 -4.09 11.79
CA GLU A 145 -8.98 -5.06 12.83
C GLU A 145 -8.54 -6.50 12.49
N HIS A 146 -8.11 -6.75 11.25
CA HIS A 146 -7.59 -8.06 10.86
C HIS A 146 -6.25 -8.35 11.57
N PHE A 147 -5.96 -9.65 11.83
CA PHE A 147 -4.68 -10.06 12.47
C PHE A 147 -3.44 -9.56 11.73
N ALA A 148 -3.52 -9.32 10.41
CA ALA A 148 -2.46 -8.70 9.63
C ALA A 148 -2.02 -7.31 10.14
N ASN A 149 -2.77 -6.69 11.05
CA ASN A 149 -2.35 -5.47 11.74
C ASN A 149 -0.99 -5.63 12.45
N MET A 150 -0.62 -6.86 12.82
CA MET A 150 0.68 -7.17 13.42
C MET A 150 1.88 -6.83 12.55
N VAL A 151 1.67 -6.58 11.24
CA VAL A 151 2.73 -6.06 10.35
C VAL A 151 3.22 -4.67 10.80
N TYR A 152 2.38 -3.82 11.37
CA TYR A 152 2.78 -2.48 11.82
C TYR A 152 3.74 -2.51 13.01
N PRO A 153 3.48 -3.21 14.12
CA PRO A 153 4.48 -3.36 15.20
C PRO A 153 5.73 -4.13 14.75
N ALA A 154 5.60 -5.08 13.81
CA ALA A 154 6.77 -5.73 13.20
C ALA A 154 7.59 -4.75 12.36
N MET A 155 6.95 -3.82 11.63
CA MET A 155 7.62 -2.74 10.90
C MET A 155 8.35 -1.79 11.85
N GLN A 156 7.77 -1.46 13.02
CA GLN A 156 8.45 -0.68 14.06
C GLN A 156 9.79 -1.32 14.46
N THR A 157 9.79 -2.64 14.66
CA THR A 157 11.00 -3.40 14.97
C THR A 157 11.99 -3.36 13.81
N ALA A 158 11.50 -3.58 12.57
CA ALA A 158 12.34 -3.57 11.37
C ALA A 158 12.99 -2.19 11.12
N LEU A 159 12.27 -1.09 11.37
CA LEU A 159 12.80 0.28 11.29
C LEU A 159 13.96 0.49 12.26
N ARG A 160 13.83 0.05 13.50
CA ARG A 160 14.92 0.13 14.51
C ARG A 160 16.13 -0.68 14.09
N LEU A 161 15.94 -1.90 13.60
CA LEU A 161 17.03 -2.77 13.11
C LEU A 161 17.69 -2.21 11.85
N ALA A 162 16.97 -1.43 11.04
CA ALA A 162 17.54 -0.72 9.88
C ALA A 162 18.29 0.57 10.25
N GLY A 163 18.46 0.89 11.54
CA GLY A 163 19.15 2.07 12.04
C GLY A 163 18.26 3.29 12.25
N GLY A 164 16.95 3.16 12.09
CA GLY A 164 15.98 4.22 12.32
C GLY A 164 15.69 4.41 13.82
N ARG A 165 16.62 5.01 14.56
CA ARG A 165 16.49 5.20 16.04
C ARG A 165 15.26 6.01 16.43
N ARG A 166 14.92 7.04 15.62
CA ARG A 166 13.74 7.92 15.79
C ARG A 166 12.76 7.73 14.65
N ALA A 167 12.54 6.48 14.24
CA ALA A 167 11.56 6.11 13.24
C ALA A 167 10.43 5.31 13.93
N TYR A 168 9.21 5.79 13.75
CA TYR A 168 8.02 5.28 14.43
C TYR A 168 6.99 4.82 13.40
N MET A 169 6.23 3.79 13.77
CA MET A 169 5.12 3.29 12.99
C MET A 169 3.82 3.55 13.73
N GLY A 170 2.89 4.26 13.12
CA GLY A 170 1.53 4.47 13.62
C GLY A 170 0.49 4.06 12.59
N THR A 171 -0.76 4.00 13.01
CA THR A 171 -1.91 3.66 12.16
C THR A 171 -3.09 4.60 12.41
N VAL A 172 -3.91 4.82 11.37
CA VAL A 172 -5.13 5.64 11.49
C VAL A 172 -6.20 4.89 12.28
N GLU A 173 -6.44 3.61 11.96
CA GLU A 173 -7.57 2.82 12.46
C GLU A 173 -7.13 1.53 13.19
N GLY A 174 -5.84 1.40 13.52
CA GLY A 174 -5.32 0.19 14.16
C GLY A 174 -4.38 0.49 15.32
N TRP A 175 -3.51 -0.46 15.60
CA TRP A 175 -2.45 -0.35 16.62
C TRP A 175 -1.08 -0.60 15.98
N PRO A 176 -0.01 0.17 16.32
CA PRO A 176 0.02 1.31 17.26
C PRO A 176 -0.78 2.51 16.74
N GLY A 177 -1.50 3.15 17.64
CA GLY A 177 -2.26 4.37 17.37
C GLY A 177 -1.48 5.65 17.66
N PHE A 178 -2.20 6.76 17.69
CA PHE A 178 -1.62 8.08 17.91
C PHE A 178 -0.97 8.20 19.30
N ASP A 179 -1.62 7.70 20.35
CA ASP A 179 -1.19 7.95 21.74
C ASP A 179 0.10 7.18 22.04
N GLU A 180 0.27 5.96 21.47
CA GLU A 180 1.51 5.19 21.62
C GLU A 180 2.68 5.89 20.89
N VAL A 181 2.44 6.42 19.71
CA VAL A 181 3.49 7.15 18.96
C VAL A 181 3.84 8.46 19.64
N LEU A 182 2.86 9.23 20.11
CA LEU A 182 3.10 10.47 20.85
C LEU A 182 3.90 10.22 22.15
N ALA A 183 3.58 9.13 22.89
CA ALA A 183 4.33 8.77 24.07
C ALA A 183 5.81 8.51 23.77
N GLN A 184 6.10 7.75 22.71
CA GLN A 184 7.47 7.46 22.25
C GLN A 184 8.20 8.73 21.78
N LEU A 185 7.52 9.63 21.04
CA LEU A 185 8.10 10.90 20.61
C LEU A 185 8.51 11.78 21.80
N LYS A 186 7.69 11.83 22.85
CA LYS A 186 7.98 12.57 24.08
C LYS A 186 9.12 11.96 24.87
N GLU A 187 9.13 10.64 25.03
CA GLU A 187 10.20 9.90 25.71
C GLU A 187 11.56 10.13 25.04
N ASP A 188 11.60 10.12 23.70
CA ASP A 188 12.81 10.32 22.92
C ASP A 188 13.14 11.82 22.69
N GLY A 189 12.38 12.76 23.28
CA GLY A 189 12.60 14.20 23.20
C GLY A 189 12.48 14.74 21.77
N CYS A 190 11.58 14.21 20.94
CA CYS A 190 11.41 14.61 19.56
C CYS A 190 10.49 15.85 19.45
N GLY A 191 11.06 17.03 19.23
CA GLY A 191 10.29 18.28 19.01
C GLY A 191 9.83 18.49 17.58
N GLN A 192 10.24 17.66 16.62
CA GLN A 192 9.89 17.73 15.20
C GLN A 192 9.56 16.35 14.66
N ALA A 193 8.58 16.25 13.75
CA ALA A 193 8.21 15.00 13.08
C ALA A 193 8.00 15.20 11.58
N LEU A 194 8.48 14.24 10.79
CA LEU A 194 8.13 14.08 9.39
C LEU A 194 7.10 12.96 9.28
N LEU A 195 5.86 13.28 8.93
CA LEU A 195 4.80 12.29 8.65
C LEU A 195 4.91 11.81 7.21
N VAL A 196 4.92 10.50 7.02
CA VAL A 196 4.99 9.84 5.71
C VAL A 196 3.93 8.75 5.65
N PRO A 197 3.06 8.69 4.61
CA PRO A 197 2.08 7.63 4.50
C PRO A 197 2.78 6.29 4.20
N PHE A 198 2.53 5.29 5.05
CA PHE A 198 2.88 3.90 4.79
C PHE A 198 1.69 3.20 4.12
N MET A 199 1.33 3.74 2.96
CA MET A 199 0.21 3.33 2.10
C MET A 199 0.68 3.38 0.65
N LEU A 200 0.09 2.55 -0.21
CA LEU A 200 0.44 2.53 -1.64
C LEU A 200 0.30 3.92 -2.26
N VAL A 201 -0.76 4.64 -1.91
CA VAL A 201 -1.10 5.97 -2.41
C VAL A 201 -1.25 6.97 -1.25
N ALA A 202 -0.95 8.24 -1.49
CA ALA A 202 -1.33 9.33 -0.60
C ALA A 202 -2.76 9.80 -0.98
N GLY A 203 -3.75 8.96 -0.67
CA GLY A 203 -5.18 9.20 -0.94
C GLY A 203 -5.89 9.93 0.20
N ASP A 204 -7.17 9.64 0.38
CA ASP A 204 -8.06 10.31 1.33
C ASP A 204 -7.53 10.33 2.77
N HIS A 205 -7.11 9.16 3.29
CA HIS A 205 -6.52 9.06 4.64
C HIS A 205 -5.25 9.90 4.81
N ALA A 206 -4.39 9.98 3.80
CA ALA A 206 -3.21 10.82 3.87
C ALA A 206 -3.57 12.31 3.83
N LEU A 207 -4.61 12.68 3.07
CA LEU A 207 -5.07 14.07 2.95
C LEU A 207 -5.80 14.55 4.21
N ASN A 208 -6.67 13.71 4.78
CA ASN A 208 -7.56 14.10 5.87
C ASN A 208 -7.04 13.67 7.25
N ASP A 209 -6.74 12.37 7.42
CA ASP A 209 -6.40 11.83 8.75
C ASP A 209 -4.94 12.08 9.12
N MET A 210 -4.01 12.08 8.14
CA MET A 210 -2.61 12.37 8.40
C MET A 210 -2.31 13.87 8.37
N ALA A 211 -2.58 14.56 7.26
CA ALA A 211 -2.10 15.91 6.97
C ALA A 211 -3.18 16.99 6.97
N GLY A 212 -4.44 16.63 7.24
CA GLY A 212 -5.55 17.57 7.28
C GLY A 212 -5.41 18.59 8.41
N ASP A 213 -6.15 19.72 8.28
CA ASP A 213 -6.17 20.78 9.28
C ASP A 213 -7.26 20.57 10.35
N GLY A 214 -8.04 19.49 10.22
CA GLY A 214 -9.05 19.13 11.20
C GLY A 214 -8.45 18.68 12.54
N PRO A 215 -9.15 18.89 13.68
CA PRO A 215 -8.60 18.63 15.01
C PRO A 215 -8.28 17.15 15.30
N LYS A 216 -8.80 16.24 14.47
CA LYS A 216 -8.56 14.80 14.61
C LYS A 216 -7.38 14.30 13.78
N SER A 217 -6.82 15.12 12.87
CA SER A 217 -5.68 14.70 12.06
C SER A 217 -4.42 14.48 12.91
N TRP A 218 -3.56 13.60 12.48
CA TRP A 218 -2.26 13.35 13.13
C TRP A 218 -1.43 14.61 13.22
N LYS A 219 -1.37 15.41 12.14
CA LYS A 219 -0.68 16.71 12.11
C LYS A 219 -1.18 17.62 13.22
N SER A 220 -2.49 17.94 13.23
CA SER A 220 -3.05 18.90 14.20
C SER A 220 -2.89 18.42 15.65
N ARG A 221 -3.05 17.12 15.91
CA ARG A 221 -2.87 16.54 17.23
C ARG A 221 -1.41 16.59 17.71
N LEU A 222 -0.45 16.33 16.84
CA LEU A 222 0.99 16.44 17.16
C LEU A 222 1.38 17.91 17.41
N GLU A 223 0.92 18.85 16.59
CA GLU A 223 1.15 20.27 16.76
C GLU A 223 0.55 20.77 18.07
N ALA A 224 -0.67 20.35 18.43
CA ALA A 224 -1.29 20.66 19.71
C ALA A 224 -0.51 20.07 20.92
N ALA A 225 0.24 18.97 20.70
CA ALA A 225 1.11 18.38 21.71
C ALA A 225 2.53 18.99 21.76
N GLY A 226 2.79 20.06 20.97
CA GLY A 226 4.07 20.78 20.94
C GLY A 226 5.12 20.17 19.99
N VAL A 227 4.74 19.25 19.10
CA VAL A 227 5.63 18.66 18.09
C VAL A 227 5.41 19.38 16.76
N GLY A 228 6.44 20.02 16.21
CA GLY A 228 6.39 20.62 14.87
C GLY A 228 6.27 19.54 13.78
N VAL A 229 5.38 19.72 12.81
CA VAL A 229 5.06 18.69 11.83
C VAL A 229 5.35 19.13 10.39
N ARG A 230 5.97 18.25 9.63
CA ARG A 230 6.02 18.30 8.17
C ARG A 230 5.40 17.02 7.60
N CYS A 231 4.68 17.14 6.49
CA CYS A 231 4.04 16.01 5.83
C CYS A 231 4.63 15.76 4.43
N ARG A 232 4.93 14.49 4.13
CA ARG A 232 5.31 14.05 2.79
C ARG A 232 4.11 13.40 2.11
N MET A 233 3.48 14.11 1.17
CA MET A 233 2.25 13.68 0.50
C MET A 233 2.55 12.84 -0.76
N ARG A 234 3.24 11.71 -0.58
CA ARG A 234 3.50 10.73 -1.65
C ARG A 234 3.41 9.32 -1.10
N GLY A 235 2.66 8.47 -1.79
CA GLY A 235 2.51 7.06 -1.41
C GLY A 235 3.76 6.22 -1.72
N LEU A 236 3.77 5.01 -1.20
CA LEU A 236 4.85 4.04 -1.41
C LEU A 236 5.03 3.69 -2.88
N GLY A 237 3.94 3.69 -3.67
CA GLY A 237 3.97 3.38 -5.10
C GLY A 237 4.81 4.35 -5.94
N ALA A 238 5.07 5.57 -5.43
CA ALA A 238 5.95 6.54 -6.07
C ALA A 238 7.45 6.22 -5.90
N LEU A 239 7.80 5.27 -5.03
CA LEU A 239 9.19 4.97 -4.69
C LEU A 239 9.75 3.86 -5.60
N PRO A 240 10.83 4.12 -6.38
CA PRO A 240 11.40 3.10 -7.27
C PRO A 240 11.81 1.81 -6.55
N GLU A 241 12.29 1.92 -5.32
CA GLU A 241 12.66 0.78 -4.50
C GLU A 241 11.45 -0.10 -4.14
N VAL A 242 10.31 0.52 -3.87
CA VAL A 242 9.04 -0.20 -3.61
C VAL A 242 8.48 -0.82 -4.89
N GLN A 243 8.57 -0.11 -6.01
CA GLN A 243 8.21 -0.64 -7.32
C GLN A 243 9.04 -1.89 -7.67
N ALA A 244 10.35 -1.89 -7.36
CA ALA A 244 11.21 -3.05 -7.54
C ALA A 244 10.79 -4.25 -6.67
N LEU A 245 10.30 -4.01 -5.44
CA LEU A 245 9.77 -5.07 -4.58
C LEU A 245 8.49 -5.67 -5.18
N TYR A 246 7.59 -4.88 -5.75
CA TYR A 246 6.44 -5.41 -6.49
C TYR A 246 6.86 -6.22 -7.71
N GLY A 247 7.89 -5.77 -8.45
CA GLY A 247 8.49 -6.54 -9.54
C GLY A 247 9.04 -7.90 -9.07
N ALA A 248 9.62 -7.96 -7.86
CA ALA A 248 10.04 -9.23 -7.26
C ALA A 248 8.84 -10.15 -6.98
N ARG A 249 7.73 -9.61 -6.47
CA ARG A 249 6.49 -10.37 -6.25
C ARG A 249 5.90 -10.93 -7.54
N LEU A 250 5.91 -10.14 -8.61
CA LEU A 250 5.44 -10.60 -9.92
C LEU A 250 6.23 -11.82 -10.41
N ARG A 251 7.56 -11.81 -10.27
CA ARG A 251 8.43 -12.94 -10.70
C ARG A 251 8.12 -14.28 -10.02
N GLU A 252 7.40 -14.26 -8.90
CA GLU A 252 6.99 -15.49 -8.21
C GLU A 252 5.83 -16.20 -8.94
N ILE A 253 5.11 -15.49 -9.82
CA ILE A 253 3.85 -15.98 -10.42
C ILE A 253 3.80 -15.92 -11.96
N VAL A 254 4.82 -15.40 -12.62
CA VAL A 254 4.92 -15.38 -14.10
C VAL A 254 5.84 -16.46 -14.62
#